data_89ac92eb7f9318a7670d68bb5e5a14df
#
_entry.id   89ac92eb7f9318a7670d68bb5e5a14df
#
_cell.length_a   1.000
_cell.length_b   1.000
_cell.length_c   1.000
_cell.angle_alpha   90.00
_cell.angle_beta   90.00
_cell.angle_gamma   90.00
#
_symmetry.space_group_name_H-M   'P 1'
#
loop_
_entity.id
_entity.type
_entity.pdbx_description
1 polymer ?
#
loop_
_entity_poly.entity_id
_entity_poly.type
_entity_poly.pdbx_seq_one_letter_code
_entity_poly.pdbx_strand_id
1 'polypeptide(L)'
;MKKHSEREMHSFPASGVILKDPVFRHRQELVRKYLAEFDLERVMYSFRKNAGMESDAEPLEGWENPGCELRGHFVGHFLAACAKFAGNSGDRELKQKADAIVEIMEACADENGYLSAFEEEQLDTLEEKEDTGVWAPYYTLHKILNGLVCCGKYCENEKAVRLAENLGLYIYRRFQKLSYWKIDNILRCTRVNPVNEFGGIGDVLYTLWEMTKNEEILELAKLFDRDYLLGNMAEGNDVLSDLHANTHLPMITGALHRYAVTGEETYRKAGVNFYRMIRSRTFANGNSSSRAEHFLRGGVSEQAEHWGANRLDRTCLTGGESESCCAHNTEKILEYLLRYDPEHRLQYLEHLESLKYNAVLNAFSGKTGLSQYHQPMGADSRKKFSSPYGDFWCCTGSGVEAAAELQKNIWFEEKGRIFLNMFVSSELHLEEPKATLCLQSEFPKKPGACLQVETDQAVSLELAFRQSGVKNVQAHGAVCETSCEDGFLVVTGTFGEGSFLELELQAEIREVPLGKEKEIYCLKYGPVLLAEIAGTYVRKEPLCLNSEGDFTGRDCVFRPLYLVEEETYTVYLNSGESTEAKDGSSAYA
;
A
#
# COMPACT_ATOMS: atom_id res chain seq x y z
N MET A 1 21.28 19.65 8.12
CA MET A 1 20.85 18.28 8.36
C MET A 1 20.76 18.05 9.87
N LYS A 2 19.55 17.97 10.44
CA LYS A 2 19.37 17.49 11.82
C LYS A 2 19.80 16.03 11.84
N LYS A 3 20.66 15.61 12.77
CA LYS A 3 20.90 14.20 13.07
C LYS A 3 19.54 13.60 13.40
N HIS A 4 19.02 12.72 12.52
CA HIS A 4 17.87 11.91 12.84
C HIS A 4 18.14 11.20 14.15
N SER A 5 17.13 11.11 15.01
CA SER A 5 17.34 10.59 16.36
C SER A 5 17.73 9.11 16.26
N GLU A 6 18.66 8.69 17.08
CA GLU A 6 19.09 7.29 17.21
C GLU A 6 17.96 6.31 17.62
N ARG A 7 16.70 6.73 17.56
CA ARG A 7 15.50 5.97 17.98
C ARG A 7 14.48 5.73 16.86
N GLU A 8 14.88 5.88 15.59
CA GLU A 8 13.99 5.61 14.47
C GLU A 8 14.02 4.13 14.09
N MET A 9 12.85 3.50 14.02
CA MET A 9 12.71 2.14 13.48
C MET A 9 12.56 2.23 11.96
N HIS A 10 13.41 1.53 11.23
CA HIS A 10 13.41 1.49 9.78
C HIS A 10 13.16 0.07 9.27
N SER A 11 12.35 -0.06 8.22
CA SER A 11 12.30 -1.31 7.44
C SER A 11 13.65 -1.51 6.74
N PHE A 12 14.16 -2.75 6.73
CA PHE A 12 15.31 -3.07 5.89
C PHE A 12 14.97 -2.77 4.42
N PRO A 13 15.95 -2.28 3.64
CA PRO A 13 15.77 -2.10 2.21
C PRO A 13 15.28 -3.39 1.55
N ALA A 14 14.33 -3.28 0.63
CA ALA A 14 13.78 -4.45 -0.06
C ALA A 14 14.85 -5.25 -0.82
N SER A 15 15.93 -4.60 -1.25
CA SER A 15 17.09 -5.25 -1.88
C SER A 15 17.90 -6.15 -0.93
N GLY A 16 17.82 -5.94 0.38
CA GLY A 16 18.44 -6.79 1.41
C GLY A 16 17.59 -7.98 1.84
N VAL A 17 16.34 -8.08 1.36
CA VAL A 17 15.38 -9.12 1.76
C VAL A 17 14.96 -9.96 0.56
N ILE A 18 15.21 -11.26 0.60
CA ILE A 18 14.81 -12.20 -0.47
C ILE A 18 13.60 -13.01 -0.01
N LEU A 19 12.47 -12.90 -0.72
CA LEU A 19 11.29 -13.71 -0.47
C LEU A 19 11.53 -15.18 -0.79
N LYS A 20 11.18 -16.06 0.14
CA LYS A 20 11.19 -17.52 -0.03
C LYS A 20 9.78 -18.11 0.12
N ASP A 21 8.86 -17.38 0.74
CA ASP A 21 7.47 -17.82 0.87
C ASP A 21 6.83 -18.08 -0.50
N PRO A 22 6.26 -19.27 -0.73
CA PRO A 22 5.77 -19.64 -2.04
C PRO A 22 4.59 -18.77 -2.52
N VAL A 23 3.72 -18.29 -1.63
CA VAL A 23 2.54 -17.51 -2.03
C VAL A 23 2.95 -16.08 -2.39
N PHE A 24 3.73 -15.41 -1.53
CA PHE A 24 4.23 -14.06 -1.78
C PHE A 24 5.09 -14.01 -3.04
N ARG A 25 6.04 -14.93 -3.15
CA ARG A 25 6.95 -15.02 -4.30
C ARG A 25 6.21 -15.30 -5.60
N HIS A 26 5.22 -16.21 -5.58
CA HIS A 26 4.43 -16.56 -6.76
C HIS A 26 3.69 -15.32 -7.30
N ARG A 27 3.00 -14.57 -6.44
CA ARG A 27 2.28 -13.36 -6.85
C ARG A 27 3.20 -12.27 -7.34
N GLN A 28 4.33 -12.07 -6.67
CA GLN A 28 5.36 -11.14 -7.14
C GLN A 28 5.86 -11.48 -8.55
N GLU A 29 6.13 -12.78 -8.82
CA GLU A 29 6.61 -13.23 -10.12
C GLU A 29 5.55 -13.12 -11.22
N LEU A 30 4.26 -13.35 -10.92
CA LEU A 30 3.18 -13.13 -11.88
C LEU A 30 3.11 -11.66 -12.33
N VAL A 31 3.21 -10.72 -11.38
CA VAL A 31 3.23 -9.28 -11.69
C VAL A 31 4.52 -8.89 -12.44
N ARG A 32 5.67 -9.40 -11.99
CA ARG A 32 6.96 -9.19 -12.67
C ARG A 32 6.87 -9.63 -14.14
N LYS A 33 6.31 -10.82 -14.40
CA LYS A 33 6.11 -11.35 -15.74
C LYS A 33 5.16 -10.50 -16.57
N TYR A 34 4.03 -10.07 -15.99
CA TYR A 34 3.10 -9.14 -16.65
C TYR A 34 3.80 -7.86 -17.12
N LEU A 35 4.62 -7.23 -16.26
CA LEU A 35 5.38 -6.03 -16.62
C LEU A 35 6.43 -6.31 -17.71
N ALA A 36 7.12 -7.45 -17.65
CA ALA A 36 8.14 -7.82 -18.62
C ALA A 36 7.55 -8.09 -20.01
N GLU A 37 6.40 -8.75 -20.08
CA GLU A 37 5.72 -9.09 -21.33
C GLU A 37 4.91 -7.93 -21.94
N PHE A 38 4.69 -6.85 -21.18
CA PHE A 38 3.89 -5.72 -21.66
C PHE A 38 4.56 -4.99 -22.83
N ASP A 39 3.77 -4.73 -23.88
CA ASP A 39 4.26 -4.01 -25.08
C ASP A 39 4.52 -2.53 -24.77
N LEU A 40 5.78 -2.13 -24.91
CA LEU A 40 6.23 -0.80 -24.59
C LEU A 40 5.65 0.28 -25.53
N GLU A 41 5.46 -0.03 -26.80
CA GLU A 41 4.89 0.91 -27.75
C GLU A 41 3.42 1.21 -27.43
N ARG A 42 2.68 0.22 -26.93
CA ARG A 42 1.31 0.43 -26.43
C ARG A 42 1.29 1.29 -25.16
N VAL A 43 2.21 1.03 -24.21
CA VAL A 43 2.35 1.83 -22.98
C VAL A 43 2.58 3.30 -23.29
N MET A 44 3.46 3.59 -24.27
CA MET A 44 3.87 4.95 -24.59
C MET A 44 3.00 5.63 -25.67
N TYR A 45 1.95 4.97 -26.14
CA TYR A 45 1.10 5.47 -27.23
C TYR A 45 0.59 6.91 -26.99
N SER A 46 -0.07 7.14 -25.85
CA SER A 46 -0.67 8.44 -25.55
C SER A 46 0.36 9.56 -25.34
N PHE A 47 1.57 9.24 -24.83
CA PHE A 47 2.68 10.21 -24.73
C PHE A 47 3.17 10.63 -26.11
N ARG A 48 3.39 9.67 -27.01
CA ARG A 48 3.82 9.97 -28.39
C ARG A 48 2.78 10.82 -29.13
N LYS A 49 1.49 10.46 -29.01
CA LYS A 49 0.41 11.21 -29.65
C LYS A 49 0.30 12.63 -29.12
N ASN A 50 0.42 12.82 -27.79
CA ASN A 50 0.41 14.15 -27.19
C ASN A 50 1.59 15.03 -27.66
N ALA A 51 2.77 14.41 -27.86
CA ALA A 51 3.95 15.09 -28.41
C ALA A 51 3.92 15.26 -29.95
N GLY A 52 2.80 14.96 -30.62
CA GLY A 52 2.68 15.06 -32.07
C GLY A 52 3.46 14.02 -32.87
N MET A 53 3.92 12.94 -32.21
CA MET A 53 4.66 11.86 -32.83
C MET A 53 3.74 10.77 -33.40
N GLU A 54 4.13 10.14 -34.48
CA GLU A 54 3.39 8.98 -35.02
C GLU A 54 3.59 7.74 -34.16
N SER A 55 2.54 6.93 -34.04
CA SER A 55 2.55 5.60 -33.42
C SER A 55 1.53 4.72 -34.11
N ASP A 56 1.97 3.54 -34.54
CA ASP A 56 1.13 2.48 -35.14
C ASP A 56 0.70 1.44 -34.11
N ALA A 57 1.09 1.61 -32.84
CA ALA A 57 0.71 0.71 -31.76
C ALA A 57 -0.80 0.81 -31.48
N GLU A 58 -1.38 -0.29 -31.05
CA GLU A 58 -2.77 -0.33 -30.56
C GLU A 58 -2.84 0.41 -29.20
N PRO A 59 -3.73 1.40 -29.04
CA PRO A 59 -3.85 2.11 -27.76
C PRO A 59 -4.31 1.18 -26.63
N LEU A 60 -4.05 1.60 -25.37
CA LEU A 60 -4.62 0.97 -24.20
C LEU A 60 -6.10 1.37 -24.04
N GLU A 61 -6.86 0.53 -23.33
CA GLU A 61 -8.27 0.76 -23.05
C GLU A 61 -8.49 1.30 -21.63
N GLY A 62 -9.73 1.27 -21.13
CA GLY A 62 -10.09 1.69 -19.78
C GLY A 62 -9.66 3.12 -19.46
N TRP A 63 -9.02 3.30 -18.30
CA TRP A 63 -8.55 4.65 -17.89
C TRP A 63 -7.30 5.13 -18.63
N GLU A 64 -6.66 4.28 -19.41
CA GLU A 64 -5.57 4.66 -20.33
C GLU A 64 -6.06 4.90 -21.78
N ASN A 65 -7.35 4.75 -22.05
CA ASN A 65 -7.92 5.06 -23.37
C ASN A 65 -7.58 6.51 -23.78
N PRO A 66 -7.22 6.76 -25.06
CA PRO A 66 -6.91 8.11 -25.54
C PRO A 66 -7.98 9.18 -25.29
N GLY A 67 -9.24 8.78 -25.10
CA GLY A 67 -10.32 9.68 -24.72
C GLY A 67 -10.51 9.87 -23.20
N CYS A 68 -9.76 9.16 -22.36
CA CYS A 68 -9.83 9.31 -20.91
C CYS A 68 -8.92 10.43 -20.43
N GLU A 69 -9.41 11.29 -19.53
CA GLU A 69 -8.64 12.42 -18.99
C GLU A 69 -7.52 11.99 -18.04
N LEU A 70 -7.62 10.78 -17.46
CA LEU A 70 -6.58 10.20 -16.59
C LEU A 70 -5.45 9.47 -17.33
N ARG A 71 -5.51 9.37 -18.68
CA ARG A 71 -4.48 8.68 -19.46
C ARG A 71 -3.07 9.12 -19.10
N GLY A 72 -2.15 8.18 -19.01
CA GLY A 72 -0.76 8.39 -18.60
C GLY A 72 -0.46 8.08 -17.14
N HIS A 73 -1.48 7.95 -16.28
CA HIS A 73 -1.26 7.61 -14.87
C HIS A 73 -0.67 6.21 -14.69
N PHE A 74 -1.17 5.22 -15.45
CA PHE A 74 -0.64 3.86 -15.37
C PHE A 74 0.80 3.79 -15.86
N VAL A 75 1.18 4.60 -16.86
CA VAL A 75 2.57 4.67 -17.33
C VAL A 75 3.53 5.08 -16.21
N GLY A 76 3.13 6.04 -15.38
CA GLY A 76 3.89 6.43 -14.19
C GLY A 76 4.05 5.28 -13.18
N HIS A 77 2.97 4.56 -12.88
CA HIS A 77 3.00 3.38 -12.01
C HIS A 77 3.84 2.24 -12.61
N PHE A 78 3.70 2.00 -13.91
CA PHE A 78 4.46 0.99 -14.64
C PHE A 78 5.96 1.27 -14.55
N LEU A 79 6.36 2.50 -14.80
CA LEU A 79 7.76 2.93 -14.69
C LEU A 79 8.29 2.78 -13.27
N ALA A 80 7.50 3.20 -12.26
CA ALA A 80 7.86 3.04 -10.85
C ALA A 80 8.04 1.57 -10.47
N ALA A 81 7.13 0.68 -10.89
CA ALA A 81 7.21 -0.75 -10.62
C ALA A 81 8.43 -1.39 -11.28
N CYS A 82 8.68 -1.12 -12.56
CA CYS A 82 9.87 -1.60 -13.26
C CYS A 82 11.17 -1.17 -12.56
N ALA A 83 11.25 0.10 -12.15
CA ALA A 83 12.41 0.63 -11.44
C ALA A 83 12.60 -0.04 -10.07
N LYS A 84 11.52 -0.23 -9.30
CA LYS A 84 11.55 -0.91 -7.99
C LYS A 84 11.97 -2.38 -8.12
N PHE A 85 11.45 -3.13 -9.10
CA PHE A 85 11.91 -4.49 -9.38
C PHE A 85 13.40 -4.50 -9.74
N ALA A 86 13.85 -3.58 -10.59
CA ALA A 86 15.26 -3.45 -10.96
C ALA A 86 16.16 -3.23 -9.74
N GLY A 87 15.83 -2.27 -8.88
CA GLY A 87 16.63 -1.93 -7.70
C GLY A 87 16.55 -2.97 -6.58
N ASN A 88 15.38 -3.58 -6.37
CA ASN A 88 15.13 -4.51 -5.27
C ASN A 88 15.62 -5.94 -5.55
N SER A 89 15.58 -6.39 -6.81
CA SER A 89 15.95 -7.77 -7.17
C SER A 89 17.06 -7.86 -8.22
N GLY A 90 17.60 -6.74 -8.67
CA GLY A 90 18.60 -6.71 -9.75
C GLY A 90 18.05 -7.11 -11.12
N ASP A 91 16.75 -6.93 -11.36
CA ASP A 91 16.08 -7.30 -12.61
C ASP A 91 16.55 -6.42 -13.78
N ARG A 92 17.41 -6.99 -14.63
CA ARG A 92 17.99 -6.29 -15.78
C ARG A 92 16.99 -6.04 -16.90
N GLU A 93 16.03 -6.93 -17.10
CA GLU A 93 15.00 -6.79 -18.13
C GLU A 93 14.08 -5.62 -17.82
N LEU A 94 13.57 -5.55 -16.58
CA LEU A 94 12.74 -4.43 -16.15
C LEU A 94 13.52 -3.12 -16.04
N LYS A 95 14.82 -3.17 -15.70
CA LYS A 95 15.70 -1.99 -15.79
C LYS A 95 15.79 -1.44 -17.21
N GLN A 96 16.06 -2.30 -18.20
CA GLN A 96 16.13 -1.89 -19.61
C GLN A 96 14.80 -1.30 -20.09
N LYS A 97 13.68 -1.88 -19.65
CA LYS A 97 12.34 -1.37 -19.98
C LYS A 97 12.10 0.01 -19.35
N ALA A 98 12.48 0.20 -18.08
CA ALA A 98 12.40 1.51 -17.42
C ALA A 98 13.25 2.57 -18.12
N ASP A 99 14.51 2.24 -18.45
CA ASP A 99 15.40 3.15 -19.17
C ASP A 99 14.83 3.51 -20.56
N ALA A 100 14.25 2.55 -21.28
CA ALA A 100 13.63 2.81 -22.59
C ALA A 100 12.41 3.75 -22.49
N ILE A 101 11.58 3.61 -21.45
CA ILE A 101 10.48 4.54 -21.19
C ILE A 101 11.01 5.96 -20.98
N VAL A 102 12.07 6.13 -20.18
CA VAL A 102 12.68 7.44 -19.92
C VAL A 102 13.22 8.08 -21.20
N GLU A 103 13.83 7.29 -22.11
CA GLU A 103 14.26 7.80 -23.42
C GLU A 103 13.09 8.30 -24.26
N ILE A 104 11.96 7.57 -24.27
CA ILE A 104 10.76 8.00 -24.99
C ILE A 104 10.16 9.25 -24.34
N MET A 105 10.10 9.29 -23.00
CA MET A 105 9.59 10.47 -22.27
C MET A 105 10.43 11.72 -22.55
N GLU A 106 11.77 11.60 -22.64
CA GLU A 106 12.63 12.72 -23.00
C GLU A 106 12.30 13.25 -24.41
N ALA A 107 12.05 12.35 -25.36
CA ALA A 107 11.66 12.74 -26.72
C ALA A 107 10.24 13.37 -26.78
N CYS A 108 9.38 13.08 -25.82
CA CYS A 108 8.01 13.60 -25.71
C CYS A 108 7.91 14.87 -24.86
N ALA A 109 8.96 15.26 -24.15
CA ALA A 109 8.95 16.42 -23.26
C ALA A 109 9.05 17.74 -24.07
N ASP A 110 8.22 18.71 -23.70
CA ASP A 110 8.25 20.04 -24.30
C ASP A 110 9.41 20.89 -23.74
N GLU A 111 9.83 21.89 -24.49
CA GLU A 111 10.92 22.84 -24.11
C GLU A 111 10.59 23.58 -22.80
N ASN A 112 9.30 23.81 -22.48
CA ASN A 112 8.85 24.45 -21.25
C ASN A 112 8.90 23.52 -20.03
N GLY A 113 9.23 22.22 -20.21
CA GLY A 113 9.30 21.19 -19.18
C GLY A 113 8.00 20.42 -18.98
N TYR A 114 6.95 20.68 -19.77
CA TYR A 114 5.72 19.89 -19.74
C TYR A 114 5.98 18.48 -20.29
N LEU A 115 5.45 17.47 -19.61
CA LEU A 115 5.53 16.07 -19.98
C LEU A 115 4.29 15.33 -19.49
N SER A 116 3.43 14.92 -20.40
CA SER A 116 2.23 14.13 -20.06
C SER A 116 1.68 13.36 -21.26
N ALA A 117 0.67 12.53 -21.03
CA ALA A 117 -0.10 11.83 -22.05
C ALA A 117 -1.38 12.60 -22.47
N PHE A 118 -1.63 13.76 -21.90
CA PHE A 118 -2.79 14.63 -22.19
C PHE A 118 -2.34 16.05 -22.50
N GLU A 119 -3.19 16.81 -23.15
CA GLU A 119 -2.96 18.15 -23.61
C GLU A 119 -2.88 19.16 -22.44
N GLU A 120 -2.01 20.16 -22.55
CA GLU A 120 -1.78 21.22 -21.55
C GLU A 120 -3.06 22.01 -21.22
N GLU A 121 -4.02 22.06 -22.17
CA GLU A 121 -5.33 22.69 -22.03
C GLU A 121 -6.18 22.10 -20.90
N GLN A 122 -5.93 20.87 -20.47
CA GLN A 122 -6.63 20.30 -19.30
C GLN A 122 -6.25 21.06 -18.02
N LEU A 123 -4.96 21.43 -17.89
CA LEU A 123 -4.51 22.25 -16.75
C LEU A 123 -5.06 23.68 -16.83
N ASP A 124 -5.09 24.28 -18.04
CA ASP A 124 -5.68 25.60 -18.24
C ASP A 124 -7.16 25.61 -17.87
N THR A 125 -7.91 24.59 -18.30
CA THR A 125 -9.33 24.45 -17.97
C THR A 125 -9.57 24.30 -16.46
N LEU A 126 -8.75 23.50 -15.76
CA LEU A 126 -8.85 23.35 -14.31
C LEU A 126 -8.54 24.67 -13.60
N GLU A 127 -7.49 25.37 -14.03
CA GLU A 127 -7.07 26.64 -13.43
C GLU A 127 -8.09 27.77 -13.70
N GLU A 128 -8.82 27.75 -14.81
CA GLU A 128 -9.88 28.71 -15.10
C GLU A 128 -11.17 28.43 -14.31
N LYS A 129 -11.62 27.17 -14.29
CA LYS A 129 -12.91 26.75 -13.72
C LYS A 129 -12.83 26.27 -12.27
N GLU A 130 -11.62 26.00 -11.77
CA GLU A 130 -11.26 25.62 -10.40
C GLU A 130 -11.78 24.26 -9.92
N ASP A 131 -13.03 23.92 -10.17
CA ASP A 131 -13.65 22.71 -9.62
C ASP A 131 -14.43 21.88 -10.65
N THR A 132 -14.40 22.26 -11.90
CA THR A 132 -15.15 21.58 -12.96
C THR A 132 -14.37 21.49 -14.27
N GLY A 133 -14.68 20.49 -15.05
CA GLY A 133 -14.35 20.41 -16.47
C GLY A 133 -13.26 19.43 -16.85
N VAL A 134 -12.43 18.97 -15.92
CA VAL A 134 -11.40 17.95 -16.19
C VAL A 134 -11.18 17.03 -15.00
N TRP A 135 -10.88 15.78 -15.27
CA TRP A 135 -10.68 14.77 -14.24
C TRP A 135 -9.20 14.62 -13.86
N ALA A 136 -8.83 15.15 -12.69
CA ALA A 136 -7.61 14.94 -11.93
C ALA A 136 -6.27 15.00 -12.71
N PRO A 137 -5.98 16.08 -13.47
CA PRO A 137 -4.71 16.15 -14.21
C PRO A 137 -3.49 16.12 -13.29
N TYR A 138 -3.53 16.72 -12.08
CA TYR A 138 -2.43 16.65 -11.11
C TYR A 138 -2.22 15.25 -10.55
N TYR A 139 -3.25 14.39 -10.51
CA TYR A 139 -3.09 12.97 -10.18
C TYR A 139 -2.24 12.26 -11.24
N THR A 140 -2.51 12.46 -12.52
CA THR A 140 -1.69 11.88 -13.60
C THR A 140 -0.26 12.39 -13.56
N LEU A 141 -0.05 13.71 -13.39
CA LEU A 141 1.30 14.28 -13.24
C LEU A 141 2.03 13.73 -12.01
N HIS A 142 1.32 13.48 -10.89
CA HIS A 142 1.90 12.80 -9.74
C HIS A 142 2.47 11.43 -10.12
N LYS A 143 1.70 10.62 -10.87
CA LYS A 143 2.17 9.27 -11.23
C LYS A 143 3.37 9.30 -12.17
N ILE A 144 3.38 10.22 -13.12
CA ILE A 144 4.54 10.44 -14.00
C ILE A 144 5.77 10.85 -13.19
N LEU A 145 5.64 11.84 -12.29
CA LEU A 145 6.71 12.25 -11.37
C LEU A 145 7.21 11.09 -10.52
N ASN A 146 6.30 10.29 -9.94
CA ASN A 146 6.66 9.12 -9.13
C ASN A 146 7.46 8.10 -9.94
N GLY A 147 7.04 7.81 -11.16
CA GLY A 147 7.75 6.90 -12.06
C GLY A 147 9.19 7.37 -12.35
N LEU A 148 9.35 8.65 -12.69
CA LEU A 148 10.65 9.26 -12.95
C LEU A 148 11.55 9.29 -11.70
N VAL A 149 11.02 9.69 -10.55
CA VAL A 149 11.74 9.70 -9.26
C VAL A 149 12.18 8.30 -8.87
N CYS A 150 11.30 7.29 -9.01
CA CYS A 150 11.66 5.90 -8.78
C CYS A 150 12.78 5.43 -9.72
N CYS A 151 12.72 5.79 -11.00
CA CYS A 151 13.76 5.44 -11.96
C CYS A 151 15.10 6.09 -11.61
N GLY A 152 15.10 7.34 -11.18
CA GLY A 152 16.28 8.00 -10.63
C GLY A 152 16.87 7.29 -9.41
N LYS A 153 16.00 6.90 -8.47
CA LYS A 153 16.41 6.28 -7.20
C LYS A 153 16.86 4.82 -7.32
N TYR A 154 16.13 4.00 -8.07
CA TYR A 154 16.34 2.55 -8.12
C TYR A 154 17.15 2.08 -9.33
N CYS A 155 17.17 2.86 -10.42
CA CYS A 155 17.94 2.56 -11.63
C CYS A 155 19.17 3.47 -11.79
N GLU A 156 19.35 4.46 -10.89
CA GLU A 156 20.42 5.48 -10.98
C GLU A 156 20.36 6.27 -12.29
N ASN A 157 19.13 6.50 -12.80
CA ASN A 157 18.92 7.18 -14.08
C ASN A 157 18.85 8.70 -13.90
N GLU A 158 19.97 9.40 -14.14
CA GLU A 158 20.06 10.86 -14.01
C GLU A 158 19.12 11.61 -14.99
N LYS A 159 18.82 11.03 -16.15
CA LYS A 159 17.89 11.62 -17.12
C LYS A 159 16.48 11.68 -16.54
N ALA A 160 16.04 10.61 -15.87
CA ALA A 160 14.76 10.57 -15.18
C ALA A 160 14.67 11.65 -14.10
N VAL A 161 15.74 11.87 -13.33
CA VAL A 161 15.79 12.94 -12.31
C VAL A 161 15.63 14.31 -12.96
N ARG A 162 16.35 14.58 -14.07
CA ARG A 162 16.23 15.86 -14.80
C ARG A 162 14.83 16.09 -15.37
N LEU A 163 14.20 15.05 -15.93
CA LEU A 163 12.82 15.14 -16.43
C LEU A 163 11.83 15.41 -15.30
N ALA A 164 11.99 14.73 -14.16
CA ALA A 164 11.15 14.96 -12.97
C ALA A 164 11.31 16.40 -12.45
N GLU A 165 12.54 16.90 -12.38
CA GLU A 165 12.83 18.28 -11.96
C GLU A 165 12.21 19.30 -12.93
N ASN A 166 12.37 19.12 -14.24
CA ASN A 166 11.79 20.01 -15.25
C ASN A 166 10.26 20.04 -15.16
N LEU A 167 9.60 18.87 -14.97
CA LEU A 167 8.16 18.79 -14.80
C LEU A 167 7.71 19.44 -13.49
N GLY A 168 8.44 19.24 -12.39
CA GLY A 168 8.19 19.92 -11.13
C GLY A 168 8.30 21.45 -11.27
N LEU A 169 9.37 21.94 -11.91
CA LEU A 169 9.55 23.37 -12.19
C LEU A 169 8.49 23.94 -13.15
N TYR A 170 8.00 23.14 -14.10
CA TYR A 170 6.86 23.51 -14.93
C TYR A 170 5.62 23.76 -14.08
N ILE A 171 5.26 22.85 -13.17
CA ILE A 171 4.11 23.00 -12.27
C ILE A 171 4.32 24.22 -11.35
N TYR A 172 5.53 24.41 -10.82
CA TYR A 172 5.87 25.55 -9.97
C TYR A 172 5.62 26.87 -10.68
N ARG A 173 6.12 27.02 -11.92
CA ARG A 173 5.90 28.24 -12.74
C ARG A 173 4.42 28.51 -13.04
N ARG A 174 3.59 27.46 -13.18
CA ARG A 174 2.13 27.62 -13.32
C ARG A 174 1.54 28.19 -12.04
N PHE A 175 1.86 27.59 -10.89
CA PHE A 175 1.32 28.00 -9.59
C PHE A 175 1.77 29.41 -9.20
N GLN A 176 2.96 29.87 -9.60
CA GLN A 176 3.41 31.24 -9.38
C GLN A 176 2.55 32.32 -10.08
N LYS A 177 1.78 31.95 -11.10
CA LYS A 177 0.84 32.84 -11.78
C LYS A 177 -0.54 32.91 -11.11
N LEU A 178 -0.81 31.99 -10.17
CA LEU A 178 -2.10 31.87 -9.49
C LEU A 178 -2.05 32.49 -8.11
N SER A 179 -3.19 33.01 -7.64
CA SER A 179 -3.33 33.40 -6.25
C SER A 179 -3.41 32.18 -5.34
N TYR A 180 -3.01 32.33 -4.07
CA TYR A 180 -3.15 31.29 -3.06
C TYR A 180 -4.60 30.71 -3.01
N TRP A 181 -5.61 31.58 -3.04
CA TRP A 181 -7.01 31.17 -3.04
C TRP A 181 -7.39 30.33 -4.24
N LYS A 182 -6.81 30.62 -5.40
CA LYS A 182 -7.07 29.85 -6.61
C LYS A 182 -6.43 28.46 -6.52
N ILE A 183 -5.21 28.37 -6.04
CA ILE A 183 -4.53 27.10 -5.78
C ILE A 183 -5.31 26.29 -4.73
N ASP A 184 -5.78 26.92 -3.65
CA ASP A 184 -6.56 26.23 -2.62
C ASP A 184 -7.87 25.68 -3.16
N ASN A 185 -8.57 26.42 -4.02
CA ASN A 185 -9.81 25.97 -4.66
C ASN A 185 -9.56 24.81 -5.63
N ILE A 186 -8.52 24.89 -6.46
CA ILE A 186 -8.15 23.82 -7.40
C ILE A 186 -7.85 22.51 -6.65
N LEU A 187 -7.10 22.59 -5.55
CA LEU A 187 -6.62 21.43 -4.78
C LEU A 187 -7.55 21.02 -3.64
N ARG A 188 -8.75 21.63 -3.53
CA ARG A 188 -9.71 21.31 -2.47
C ARG A 188 -10.55 20.09 -2.83
N CYS A 189 -10.31 18.99 -2.12
CA CYS A 189 -10.95 17.69 -2.36
C CYS A 189 -12.00 17.34 -1.29
N THR A 190 -12.82 18.32 -0.87
CA THR A 190 -13.83 18.13 0.20
C THR A 190 -15.19 17.65 -0.32
N ARG A 191 -15.37 17.52 -1.62
CA ARG A 191 -16.58 16.97 -2.22
C ARG A 191 -16.56 15.45 -2.21
N VAL A 192 -17.73 14.83 -2.22
CA VAL A 192 -17.86 13.42 -2.54
C VAL A 192 -17.43 13.22 -4.00
N ASN A 193 -16.61 12.19 -4.25
CA ASN A 193 -15.96 11.93 -5.53
C ASN A 193 -15.26 13.18 -6.10
N PRO A 194 -14.16 13.63 -5.49
CA PRO A 194 -13.46 14.81 -5.96
C PRO A 194 -12.85 14.59 -7.35
N VAL A 195 -13.19 15.46 -8.29
CA VAL A 195 -12.71 15.37 -9.68
C VAL A 195 -11.31 15.94 -9.88
N ASN A 196 -10.77 16.62 -8.90
CA ASN A 196 -9.47 17.32 -8.96
C ASN A 196 -8.47 16.81 -7.92
N GLU A 197 -8.57 15.55 -7.55
CA GLU A 197 -7.57 14.91 -6.69
C GLU A 197 -6.15 14.98 -7.30
N PHE A 198 -5.15 14.99 -6.43
CA PHE A 198 -3.74 15.13 -6.83
C PHE A 198 -2.85 14.02 -6.25
N GLY A 199 -3.42 13.00 -5.61
CA GLY A 199 -2.69 11.85 -5.07
C GLY A 199 -1.59 12.25 -4.09
N GLY A 200 -0.48 11.53 -4.14
CA GLY A 200 0.69 11.72 -3.27
C GLY A 200 1.76 12.64 -3.87
N ILE A 201 1.40 13.63 -4.68
CA ILE A 201 2.38 14.50 -5.35
C ILE A 201 3.32 15.22 -4.36
N GLY A 202 2.83 15.60 -3.18
CA GLY A 202 3.65 16.20 -2.14
C GLY A 202 4.78 15.28 -1.67
N ASP A 203 4.48 14.00 -1.38
CA ASP A 203 5.46 12.99 -0.98
C ASP A 203 6.56 12.81 -2.04
N VAL A 204 6.16 12.73 -3.32
CA VAL A 204 7.09 12.59 -4.44
C VAL A 204 7.96 13.82 -4.63
N LEU A 205 7.40 15.02 -4.49
CA LEU A 205 8.15 16.28 -4.58
C LEU A 205 9.16 16.44 -3.44
N TYR A 206 8.83 16.01 -2.21
CA TYR A 206 9.81 15.97 -1.13
C TYR A 206 10.96 15.01 -1.44
N THR A 207 10.67 13.83 -2.01
CA THR A 207 11.71 12.89 -2.47
C THR A 207 12.57 13.52 -3.56
N LEU A 208 11.96 14.20 -4.53
CA LEU A 208 12.68 14.89 -5.61
C LEU A 208 13.60 16.00 -5.06
N TRP A 209 13.10 16.77 -4.09
CA TRP A 209 13.93 17.75 -3.39
C TRP A 209 15.11 17.10 -2.65
N GLU A 210 14.92 15.96 -2.00
CA GLU A 210 16.01 15.21 -1.37
C GLU A 210 17.10 14.81 -2.37
N MET A 211 16.73 14.51 -3.62
CA MET A 211 17.65 14.14 -4.69
C MET A 211 18.35 15.35 -5.32
N THR A 212 17.61 16.45 -5.58
CA THR A 212 18.10 17.60 -6.37
C THR A 212 18.57 18.76 -5.50
N LYS A 213 18.04 18.90 -4.29
CA LYS A 213 18.21 20.07 -3.39
C LYS A 213 17.73 21.38 -4.02
N ASN A 214 16.83 21.33 -4.98
CA ASN A 214 16.24 22.52 -5.60
C ASN A 214 15.13 23.10 -4.71
N GLU A 215 15.35 24.33 -4.22
CA GLU A 215 14.41 24.96 -3.27
C GLU A 215 13.05 25.30 -3.90
N GLU A 216 12.96 25.51 -5.22
CA GLU A 216 11.67 25.70 -5.90
C GLU A 216 10.80 24.44 -5.87
N ILE A 217 11.43 23.24 -5.91
CA ILE A 217 10.74 21.96 -5.73
C ILE A 217 10.22 21.82 -4.28
N LEU A 218 11.00 22.24 -3.28
CA LEU A 218 10.55 22.26 -1.88
C LEU A 218 9.36 23.19 -1.68
N GLU A 219 9.42 24.39 -2.25
CA GLU A 219 8.31 25.35 -2.17
C GLU A 219 7.06 24.82 -2.89
N LEU A 220 7.23 24.17 -4.05
CA LEU A 220 6.12 23.52 -4.74
C LEU A 220 5.49 22.41 -3.88
N ALA A 221 6.30 21.55 -3.25
CA ALA A 221 5.80 20.47 -2.40
C ALA A 221 4.87 21.00 -1.29
N LYS A 222 5.27 22.10 -0.65
CA LYS A 222 4.48 22.77 0.40
C LYS A 222 3.14 23.33 -0.11
N LEU A 223 3.04 23.70 -1.40
CA LEU A 223 1.80 24.20 -1.99
C LEU A 223 0.72 23.12 -2.15
N PHE A 224 1.07 21.84 -2.06
CA PHE A 224 0.10 20.73 -2.06
C PHE A 224 -0.44 20.37 -0.68
N ASP A 225 0.12 20.92 0.40
CA ASP A 225 -0.44 20.71 1.74
C ASP A 225 -1.77 21.43 1.90
N ARG A 226 -2.77 20.74 2.49
CA ARG A 226 -4.14 21.25 2.61
C ARG A 226 -4.52 21.44 4.07
N ASP A 227 -4.71 22.68 4.49
CA ASP A 227 -5.04 23.05 5.87
C ASP A 227 -6.39 22.49 6.33
N TYR A 228 -7.39 22.37 5.41
CA TYR A 228 -8.67 21.78 5.77
C TYR A 228 -8.55 20.37 6.34
N LEU A 229 -7.53 19.61 5.94
CA LEU A 229 -7.22 18.29 6.48
C LEU A 229 -6.12 18.38 7.54
N LEU A 230 -4.93 18.82 7.15
CA LEU A 230 -3.71 18.70 7.96
C LEU A 230 -3.75 19.58 9.21
N GLY A 231 -4.29 20.80 9.12
CA GLY A 231 -4.49 21.69 10.25
C GLY A 231 -5.45 21.08 11.27
N ASN A 232 -6.62 20.59 10.81
CA ASN A 232 -7.58 19.91 11.68
C ASN A 232 -7.00 18.66 12.33
N MET A 233 -6.27 17.83 11.56
CA MET A 233 -5.62 16.63 12.10
C MET A 233 -4.59 17.00 13.18
N ALA A 234 -3.78 18.03 12.96
CA ALA A 234 -2.77 18.49 13.93
C ALA A 234 -3.40 18.95 15.25
N GLU A 235 -4.57 19.57 15.21
CA GLU A 235 -5.34 20.00 16.37
C GLU A 235 -6.17 18.85 17.02
N GLY A 236 -6.24 17.69 16.40
CA GLY A 236 -6.99 16.55 16.89
C GLY A 236 -8.48 16.56 16.54
N ASN A 237 -8.89 17.38 15.56
CA ASN A 237 -10.26 17.45 15.06
C ASN A 237 -10.52 16.38 13.99
N ASP A 238 -11.50 15.52 14.20
CA ASP A 238 -11.90 14.48 13.23
C ASP A 238 -12.81 15.09 12.15
N VAL A 239 -12.25 15.32 10.98
CA VAL A 239 -12.96 15.83 9.78
C VAL A 239 -13.04 14.79 8.66
N LEU A 240 -12.80 13.50 8.97
CA LEU A 240 -12.68 12.46 7.95
C LEU A 240 -14.03 12.03 7.34
N SER A 241 -15.16 12.25 8.04
CA SER A 241 -16.48 11.82 7.52
C SER A 241 -16.76 12.41 6.15
N ASP A 242 -17.17 11.53 5.23
CA ASP A 242 -17.50 11.82 3.82
C ASP A 242 -16.33 12.28 2.94
N LEU A 243 -15.10 12.24 3.46
CA LEU A 243 -13.92 12.44 2.62
C LEU A 243 -13.57 11.17 1.85
N HIS A 244 -13.19 11.32 0.59
CA HIS A 244 -12.70 10.24 -0.26
C HIS A 244 -11.36 9.69 0.30
N ALA A 245 -11.33 8.44 0.69
CA ALA A 245 -10.22 7.86 1.46
C ALA A 245 -8.90 7.88 0.70
N ASN A 246 -8.90 7.38 -0.56
CA ASN A 246 -7.68 7.29 -1.35
C ASN A 246 -7.12 8.67 -1.74
N THR A 247 -7.94 9.69 -1.88
CA THR A 247 -7.50 11.07 -2.11
C THR A 247 -6.72 11.63 -0.90
N HIS A 248 -7.16 11.30 0.32
CA HIS A 248 -6.64 11.94 1.55
C HIS A 248 -5.52 11.16 2.24
N LEU A 249 -5.45 9.83 2.09
CA LEU A 249 -4.35 9.04 2.63
C LEU A 249 -2.98 9.52 2.16
N PRO A 250 -2.76 9.79 0.85
CA PRO A 250 -1.46 10.28 0.38
C PRO A 250 -1.09 11.68 0.90
N MET A 251 -2.08 12.53 1.27
CA MET A 251 -1.80 13.82 1.89
C MET A 251 -1.16 13.65 3.28
N ILE A 252 -1.57 12.60 4.02
CA ILE A 252 -0.96 12.27 5.33
C ILE A 252 0.47 11.76 5.13
N THR A 253 0.72 10.95 4.08
CA THR A 253 2.08 10.53 3.73
C THR A 253 2.96 11.75 3.42
N GLY A 254 2.48 12.68 2.59
CA GLY A 254 3.17 13.94 2.30
C GLY A 254 3.46 14.78 3.55
N ALA A 255 2.49 14.88 4.47
CA ALA A 255 2.68 15.60 5.74
C ALA A 255 3.79 14.97 6.59
N LEU A 256 3.80 13.65 6.74
CA LEU A 256 4.84 12.94 7.49
C LEU A 256 6.22 13.08 6.83
N HIS A 257 6.27 13.11 5.49
CA HIS A 257 7.51 13.39 4.76
C HIS A 257 7.96 14.84 4.94
N ARG A 258 7.03 15.81 4.92
CA ARG A 258 7.36 17.21 5.27
C ARG A 258 8.00 17.30 6.65
N TYR A 259 7.43 16.63 7.66
CA TYR A 259 8.06 16.55 8.98
C TYR A 259 9.49 15.98 8.89
N ALA A 260 9.69 14.90 8.13
CA ALA A 260 11.00 14.28 7.96
C ALA A 260 12.05 15.28 7.44
N VAL A 261 11.71 16.09 6.45
CA VAL A 261 12.64 17.03 5.80
C VAL A 261 12.76 18.38 6.53
N THR A 262 11.69 18.88 7.15
CA THR A 262 11.68 20.21 7.78
C THR A 262 11.77 20.20 9.30
N GLY A 263 11.32 19.11 9.96
CA GLY A 263 11.17 19.01 11.41
C GLY A 263 9.99 19.80 11.97
N GLU A 264 9.02 20.19 11.15
CA GLU A 264 7.83 20.94 11.57
C GLU A 264 6.84 20.02 12.28
N GLU A 265 6.78 20.09 13.62
CA GLU A 265 5.98 19.20 14.49
C GLU A 265 4.48 19.13 14.18
N THR A 266 3.92 20.15 13.56
CA THR A 266 2.52 20.19 13.14
C THR A 266 2.19 19.01 12.23
N TYR A 267 3.08 18.68 11.31
CA TYR A 267 2.87 17.60 10.33
C TYR A 267 3.03 16.21 10.94
N ARG A 268 3.93 16.03 11.91
CA ARG A 268 4.00 14.79 12.70
C ARG A 268 2.73 14.57 13.51
N LYS A 269 2.27 15.62 14.21
CA LYS A 269 1.01 15.58 14.97
C LYS A 269 -0.18 15.25 14.09
N ALA A 270 -0.24 15.80 12.87
CA ALA A 270 -1.30 15.48 11.91
C ALA A 270 -1.33 14.00 11.58
N GLY A 271 -0.19 13.38 11.29
CA GLY A 271 -0.10 11.93 11.00
C GLY A 271 -0.47 11.05 12.19
N VAL A 272 0.03 11.34 13.39
CA VAL A 272 -0.28 10.59 14.61
C VAL A 272 -1.77 10.67 14.96
N ASN A 273 -2.35 11.88 14.93
CA ASN A 273 -3.76 12.08 15.19
C ASN A 273 -4.65 11.43 14.13
N PHE A 274 -4.27 11.52 12.85
CA PHE A 274 -4.95 10.80 11.77
C PHE A 274 -5.04 9.31 12.08
N TYR A 275 -3.93 8.68 12.46
CA TYR A 275 -3.93 7.25 12.79
C TYR A 275 -4.91 6.91 13.92
N ARG A 276 -4.98 7.73 14.97
CA ARG A 276 -5.94 7.54 16.06
C ARG A 276 -7.40 7.60 15.58
N MET A 277 -7.70 8.50 14.64
CA MET A 277 -9.04 8.69 14.10
C MET A 277 -9.43 7.59 13.11
N ILE A 278 -8.47 7.11 12.29
CA ILE A 278 -8.77 6.12 11.29
C ILE A 278 -9.05 4.73 11.86
N ARG A 279 -8.53 4.40 13.05
CA ARG A 279 -8.70 3.08 13.67
C ARG A 279 -10.15 2.63 13.83
N SER A 280 -11.04 3.54 14.17
CA SER A 280 -12.49 3.24 14.31
C SER A 280 -13.20 3.01 12.98
N ARG A 281 -12.52 3.33 11.85
CA ARG A 281 -12.96 3.15 10.47
C ARG A 281 -12.20 2.03 9.76
N THR A 282 -11.31 1.33 10.48
CA THR A 282 -10.46 0.27 9.91
C THR A 282 -11.13 -1.09 10.07
N PHE A 283 -11.31 -1.80 8.96
CA PHE A 283 -11.81 -3.18 8.93
C PHE A 283 -10.77 -4.18 9.46
N ALA A 284 -11.21 -5.41 9.69
CA ALA A 284 -10.34 -6.47 10.19
C ALA A 284 -9.19 -6.82 9.23
N ASN A 285 -9.31 -6.51 7.93
CA ASN A 285 -8.22 -6.66 6.97
C ASN A 285 -7.15 -5.56 7.05
N GLY A 286 -7.34 -4.55 7.91
CA GLY A 286 -6.41 -3.43 8.08
C GLY A 286 -6.68 -2.23 7.17
N ASN A 287 -7.65 -2.31 6.26
CA ASN A 287 -7.99 -1.22 5.35
C ASN A 287 -9.19 -0.40 5.85
N SER A 288 -9.38 0.82 5.36
CA SER A 288 -10.31 1.78 5.98
C SER A 288 -11.37 2.40 5.05
N SER A 289 -11.28 2.24 3.74
CA SER A 289 -12.29 2.82 2.84
C SER A 289 -13.62 2.05 2.92
N SER A 290 -14.71 2.78 3.01
CA SER A 290 -16.06 2.21 3.08
C SER A 290 -17.03 2.98 2.20
N ARG A 291 -17.89 3.81 2.75
CA ARG A 291 -18.85 4.62 2.02
C ARG A 291 -19.10 5.97 2.69
N ALA A 292 -19.51 6.97 1.90
CA ALA A 292 -20.00 8.23 2.43
C ALA A 292 -21.29 8.03 3.24
N GLU A 293 -21.48 8.77 4.35
CA GLU A 293 -22.65 8.68 5.22
C GLU A 293 -23.75 9.65 4.84
N HIS A 294 -23.38 10.89 4.47
CA HIS A 294 -24.33 11.98 4.23
C HIS A 294 -24.60 12.25 2.74
N PHE A 295 -24.10 11.41 1.88
CA PHE A 295 -24.33 11.56 0.45
C PHE A 295 -25.74 11.14 0.06
N LEU A 296 -26.54 12.07 -0.50
CA LEU A 296 -27.96 11.88 -0.76
C LEU A 296 -28.30 11.62 -2.24
N ARG A 297 -27.30 11.61 -3.15
CA ARG A 297 -27.50 11.42 -4.59
C ARG A 297 -26.42 10.52 -5.17
N GLY A 298 -26.82 9.70 -6.13
CA GLY A 298 -25.93 8.77 -6.84
C GLY A 298 -26.10 7.31 -6.43
N GLY A 299 -25.42 6.43 -7.12
CA GLY A 299 -25.41 4.99 -6.88
C GLY A 299 -24.48 4.57 -5.74
N VAL A 300 -24.48 3.27 -5.42
CA VAL A 300 -23.58 2.69 -4.39
C VAL A 300 -22.12 2.93 -4.74
N SER A 301 -21.75 2.82 -6.02
CA SER A 301 -20.38 3.05 -6.48
C SER A 301 -19.90 4.49 -6.25
N GLU A 302 -20.81 5.48 -6.34
CA GLU A 302 -20.46 6.88 -6.09
C GLU A 302 -20.29 7.22 -4.61
N GLN A 303 -20.80 6.38 -3.71
CA GLN A 303 -20.63 6.51 -2.27
C GLN A 303 -19.44 5.68 -1.73
N ALA A 304 -18.97 4.69 -2.50
CA ALA A 304 -17.82 3.88 -2.15
C ALA A 304 -16.54 4.72 -1.99
N GLU A 305 -15.48 4.12 -1.51
CA GLU A 305 -14.15 4.74 -1.40
C GLU A 305 -14.06 5.90 -0.39
N HIS A 306 -15.11 6.20 0.35
CA HIS A 306 -15.14 7.27 1.35
C HIS A 306 -15.01 6.72 2.77
N TRP A 307 -14.61 7.58 3.70
CA TRP A 307 -14.77 7.30 5.12
C TRP A 307 -16.16 7.74 5.56
N GLY A 308 -16.92 6.84 6.20
CA GLY A 308 -18.19 7.18 6.83
C GLY A 308 -17.99 7.85 8.20
N ALA A 309 -19.00 7.71 9.06
CA ALA A 309 -18.92 8.15 10.44
C ALA A 309 -17.74 7.53 11.18
N ASN A 310 -17.43 8.07 12.38
CA ASN A 310 -16.36 7.54 13.23
C ASN A 310 -16.74 6.17 13.85
N ARG A 311 -17.15 5.23 13.00
CA ARG A 311 -17.45 3.84 13.33
C ARG A 311 -17.57 2.99 12.08
N LEU A 312 -17.41 1.68 12.25
CA LEU A 312 -17.88 0.68 11.30
C LEU A 312 -19.19 0.05 11.79
N ASP A 313 -20.10 -0.22 10.88
CA ASP A 313 -21.33 -0.97 11.09
C ASP A 313 -21.69 -1.74 9.80
N ARG A 314 -22.79 -2.52 9.83
CA ARG A 314 -23.23 -3.35 8.69
C ARG A 314 -23.45 -2.56 7.41
N THR A 315 -23.76 -1.27 7.51
CA THR A 315 -23.98 -0.42 6.32
C THR A 315 -22.70 -0.10 5.58
N CYS A 316 -21.53 -0.38 6.18
CA CYS A 316 -20.22 -0.26 5.54
C CYS A 316 -19.86 -1.45 4.64
N LEU A 317 -20.60 -2.57 4.74
CA LEU A 317 -20.41 -3.77 3.91
C LEU A 317 -21.28 -3.66 2.66
N THR A 318 -20.80 -2.94 1.67
CA THR A 318 -21.56 -2.55 0.45
C THR A 318 -21.16 -3.33 -0.81
N GLY A 319 -20.07 -4.12 -0.73
CA GLY A 319 -19.41 -4.69 -1.89
C GLY A 319 -18.37 -3.76 -2.53
N GLY A 320 -18.37 -2.47 -2.16
CA GLY A 320 -17.38 -1.46 -2.58
C GLY A 320 -16.44 -1.00 -1.47
N GLU A 321 -16.38 -1.72 -0.35
CA GLU A 321 -15.46 -1.42 0.74
C GLU A 321 -14.04 -1.92 0.46
N SER A 322 -13.08 -1.37 1.20
CA SER A 322 -11.68 -1.81 1.20
C SER A 322 -10.99 -1.69 -0.16
N GLU A 323 -10.88 -0.47 -0.67
CA GLU A 323 -10.15 -0.17 -1.91
C GLU A 323 -8.66 -0.53 -1.80
N SER A 324 -8.10 -1.21 -2.80
CA SER A 324 -6.71 -1.69 -2.79
C SER A 324 -5.67 -0.56 -2.73
N CYS A 325 -5.93 0.59 -3.36
CA CYS A 325 -5.05 1.77 -3.26
C CYS A 325 -4.95 2.29 -1.82
N CYS A 326 -6.06 2.24 -1.06
CA CYS A 326 -6.06 2.65 0.34
C CYS A 326 -5.14 1.78 1.19
N ALA A 327 -5.06 0.46 0.92
CA ALA A 327 -4.13 -0.44 1.58
C ALA A 327 -2.68 -0.06 1.29
N HIS A 328 -2.34 0.18 0.01
CA HIS A 328 -1.00 0.60 -0.41
C HIS A 328 -0.56 1.94 0.24
N ASN A 329 -1.46 2.92 0.30
CA ASN A 329 -1.16 4.21 0.94
C ASN A 329 -1.10 4.12 2.46
N THR A 330 -1.92 3.27 3.10
CA THR A 330 -1.86 3.03 4.55
C THR A 330 -0.54 2.39 4.96
N GLU A 331 0.01 1.48 4.15
CA GLU A 331 1.34 0.89 4.37
C GLU A 331 2.42 1.98 4.48
N LYS A 332 2.43 2.94 3.55
CA LYS A 332 3.38 4.08 3.56
C LYS A 332 3.24 4.96 4.81
N ILE A 333 2.02 5.23 5.24
CA ILE A 333 1.77 6.00 6.47
C ILE A 333 2.33 5.27 7.69
N LEU A 334 2.09 3.97 7.80
CA LEU A 334 2.58 3.15 8.92
C LEU A 334 4.11 3.11 8.98
N GLU A 335 4.80 3.08 7.83
CA GLU A 335 6.26 3.15 7.77
C GLU A 335 6.81 4.48 8.34
N TYR A 336 6.19 5.61 8.02
CA TYR A 336 6.56 6.89 8.58
C TYR A 336 6.27 6.97 10.08
N LEU A 337 5.13 6.44 10.53
CA LEU A 337 4.75 6.44 11.94
C LEU A 337 5.67 5.56 12.79
N LEU A 338 6.12 4.42 12.28
CA LEU A 338 7.14 3.57 12.94
C LEU A 338 8.44 4.32 13.19
N ARG A 339 8.82 5.23 12.29
CA ARG A 339 10.00 6.08 12.44
C ARG A 339 9.80 7.21 13.44
N TYR A 340 8.64 7.86 13.41
CA TYR A 340 8.46 9.16 14.07
C TYR A 340 7.52 9.16 15.28
N ASP A 341 6.89 8.03 15.59
CA ASP A 341 6.03 7.85 16.76
C ASP A 341 6.30 6.52 17.49
N PRO A 342 7.42 6.43 18.22
CA PRO A 342 7.83 5.19 18.90
C PRO A 342 6.88 4.73 20.01
N GLU A 343 6.04 5.63 20.54
CA GLU A 343 5.10 5.32 21.63
C GLU A 343 4.03 4.30 21.21
N HIS A 344 3.60 4.32 19.95
CA HIS A 344 2.53 3.44 19.45
C HIS A 344 3.05 2.34 18.51
N ARG A 345 4.35 2.07 18.52
CA ARG A 345 5.05 1.16 17.60
C ARG A 345 4.42 -0.22 17.46
N LEU A 346 4.04 -0.88 18.57
CA LEU A 346 3.40 -2.19 18.54
C LEU A 346 2.10 -2.18 17.73
N GLN A 347 1.30 -1.13 17.87
CA GLN A 347 0.03 -0.99 17.15
C GLN A 347 0.27 -0.83 15.64
N TYR A 348 1.32 -0.10 15.25
CA TYR A 348 1.69 0.07 13.84
C TYR A 348 2.20 -1.23 13.22
N LEU A 349 3.04 -1.97 13.93
CA LEU A 349 3.55 -3.27 13.48
C LEU A 349 2.44 -4.31 13.33
N GLU A 350 1.49 -4.39 14.29
CA GLU A 350 0.33 -5.28 14.22
C GLU A 350 -0.61 -4.91 13.06
N HIS A 351 -0.84 -3.61 12.87
CA HIS A 351 -1.65 -3.11 11.77
C HIS A 351 -1.00 -3.44 10.43
N LEU A 352 0.30 -3.19 10.31
CA LEU A 352 1.08 -3.43 9.10
C LEU A 352 1.08 -4.91 8.70
N GLU A 353 1.27 -5.82 9.66
CA GLU A 353 1.20 -7.26 9.41
C GLU A 353 -0.20 -7.69 8.95
N SER A 354 -1.26 -7.24 9.64
CA SER A 354 -2.65 -7.51 9.26
C SER A 354 -2.96 -6.99 7.86
N LEU A 355 -2.57 -5.75 7.57
CA LEU A 355 -2.77 -5.09 6.27
C LEU A 355 -2.04 -5.85 5.14
N LYS A 356 -0.81 -6.27 5.40
CA LYS A 356 0.03 -6.95 4.40
C LYS A 356 -0.56 -8.27 3.95
N TYR A 357 -1.02 -9.13 4.89
CA TYR A 357 -1.69 -10.39 4.54
C TYR A 357 -3.07 -10.17 3.91
N ASN A 358 -3.91 -9.34 4.55
CA ASN A 358 -5.34 -9.37 4.34
C ASN A 358 -5.86 -8.32 3.36
N ALA A 359 -5.04 -7.33 2.99
CA ALA A 359 -5.40 -6.32 2.01
C ALA A 359 -4.35 -6.19 0.90
N VAL A 360 -3.05 -6.06 1.20
CA VAL A 360 -2.02 -5.91 0.15
C VAL A 360 -1.85 -7.22 -0.63
N LEU A 361 -1.54 -8.33 0.03
CA LEU A 361 -1.41 -9.63 -0.63
C LEU A 361 -2.75 -10.10 -1.22
N ASN A 362 -3.86 -9.86 -0.50
CA ASN A 362 -5.20 -10.22 -0.94
C ASN A 362 -5.64 -9.49 -2.22
N ALA A 363 -5.04 -8.34 -2.54
CA ALA A 363 -5.37 -7.60 -3.76
C ALA A 363 -5.04 -8.38 -5.04
N PHE A 364 -4.07 -9.30 -5.01
CA PHE A 364 -3.58 -9.98 -6.21
C PHE A 364 -4.27 -11.32 -6.47
N SER A 365 -4.60 -11.60 -7.73
CA SER A 365 -4.94 -12.94 -8.18
C SER A 365 -3.74 -13.88 -8.09
N GLY A 366 -3.93 -15.06 -7.52
CA GLY A 366 -2.94 -16.14 -7.53
C GLY A 366 -2.79 -16.83 -8.89
N LYS A 367 -3.63 -16.49 -9.87
CA LYS A 367 -3.58 -17.04 -11.24
C LYS A 367 -2.91 -16.08 -12.22
N THR A 368 -3.19 -14.78 -12.10
CA THR A 368 -2.77 -13.79 -13.09
C THR A 368 -1.86 -12.69 -12.53
N GLY A 369 -1.81 -12.49 -11.21
CA GLY A 369 -1.13 -11.37 -10.58
C GLY A 369 -1.86 -10.03 -10.70
N LEU A 370 -2.98 -9.98 -11.44
CA LEU A 370 -3.76 -8.75 -11.60
C LEU A 370 -4.50 -8.40 -10.31
N SER A 371 -4.77 -7.12 -10.09
CA SER A 371 -5.29 -6.61 -8.82
C SER A 371 -6.80 -6.39 -8.83
N GLN A 372 -7.39 -6.49 -7.62
CA GLN A 372 -8.76 -6.06 -7.36
C GLN A 372 -8.80 -4.53 -7.19
N TYR A 373 -9.96 -3.93 -7.49
CA TYR A 373 -10.29 -2.57 -7.07
C TYR A 373 -10.77 -2.58 -5.62
N HIS A 374 -11.95 -3.12 -5.37
CA HIS A 374 -12.52 -3.31 -4.04
C HIS A 374 -12.28 -4.73 -3.54
N GLN A 375 -12.22 -4.88 -2.22
CA GLN A 375 -12.03 -6.15 -1.54
C GLN A 375 -13.23 -6.38 -0.60
N PRO A 376 -14.38 -6.83 -1.15
CA PRO A 376 -15.61 -6.97 -0.39
C PRO A 376 -15.47 -8.01 0.73
N MET A 377 -16.14 -7.77 1.85
CA MET A 377 -16.08 -8.63 3.05
C MET A 377 -17.45 -9.02 3.58
N GLY A 378 -18.52 -8.57 2.94
CA GLY A 378 -19.90 -8.94 3.27
C GLY A 378 -20.23 -10.38 2.92
N ALA A 379 -21.51 -10.74 3.10
CA ALA A 379 -22.02 -12.06 2.72
C ALA A 379 -22.00 -12.21 1.18
N ASP A 380 -21.75 -13.45 0.73
CA ASP A 380 -21.76 -13.83 -0.69
C ASP A 380 -20.85 -12.98 -1.60
N SER A 381 -19.76 -12.48 -1.03
CA SER A 381 -18.77 -11.68 -1.74
C SER A 381 -18.02 -12.50 -2.81
N ARG A 382 -17.52 -11.81 -3.84
CA ARG A 382 -16.65 -12.38 -4.88
C ARG A 382 -15.53 -11.42 -5.21
N LYS A 383 -14.36 -11.95 -5.52
CA LYS A 383 -13.24 -11.16 -6.02
C LYS A 383 -13.43 -10.82 -7.49
N LYS A 384 -13.13 -9.58 -7.85
CA LYS A 384 -13.08 -9.12 -9.25
C LYS A 384 -11.71 -8.54 -9.53
N PHE A 385 -10.95 -9.20 -10.37
CA PHE A 385 -9.63 -8.76 -10.79
C PHE A 385 -9.70 -7.94 -12.07
N SER A 386 -8.72 -7.04 -12.27
CA SER A 386 -8.57 -6.26 -13.49
C SER A 386 -8.22 -7.17 -14.68
N SER A 387 -8.40 -6.64 -15.88
CA SER A 387 -7.96 -7.28 -17.13
C SER A 387 -6.57 -6.77 -17.54
N PRO A 388 -5.82 -7.53 -18.35
CA PRO A 388 -4.46 -7.14 -18.73
C PRO A 388 -4.36 -5.83 -19.51
N TYR A 389 -5.38 -5.49 -20.32
CA TYR A 389 -5.33 -4.36 -21.25
C TYR A 389 -6.59 -3.48 -21.25
N GLY A 390 -7.58 -3.77 -20.42
CA GLY A 390 -8.91 -3.16 -20.53
C GLY A 390 -9.32 -2.20 -19.42
N ASP A 391 -8.75 -2.30 -18.22
CA ASP A 391 -9.25 -1.54 -17.06
C ASP A 391 -8.36 -0.36 -16.68
N PHE A 392 -7.14 -0.61 -16.31
CA PHE A 392 -6.15 0.38 -15.83
C PHE A 392 -6.67 1.32 -14.75
N TRP A 393 -7.41 0.77 -13.78
CA TRP A 393 -7.83 1.53 -12.60
C TRP A 393 -6.61 2.03 -11.80
N CYS A 394 -6.81 2.99 -10.90
CA CYS A 394 -5.78 3.40 -9.94
C CYS A 394 -5.19 2.19 -9.20
N CYS A 395 -6.05 1.22 -8.83
CA CYS A 395 -5.64 0.00 -8.12
C CYS A 395 -4.82 -0.97 -8.98
N THR A 396 -4.94 -0.94 -10.30
CA THR A 396 -4.04 -1.68 -11.20
C THR A 396 -2.62 -1.11 -11.08
N GLY A 397 -2.51 0.21 -11.04
CA GLY A 397 -1.24 0.91 -10.88
C GLY A 397 -0.59 0.72 -9.51
N SER A 398 -1.32 0.98 -8.41
CA SER A 398 -0.78 0.75 -7.06
C SER A 398 -0.47 -0.72 -6.80
N GLY A 399 -1.19 -1.65 -7.44
CA GLY A 399 -0.94 -3.08 -7.38
C GLY A 399 0.44 -3.45 -7.94
N VAL A 400 0.78 -3.02 -9.15
CA VAL A 400 2.10 -3.37 -9.72
C VAL A 400 3.25 -2.77 -8.90
N GLU A 401 3.08 -1.58 -8.31
CA GLU A 401 4.08 -1.01 -7.39
C GLU A 401 4.18 -1.81 -6.09
N ALA A 402 3.06 -2.20 -5.47
CA ALA A 402 3.05 -2.97 -4.22
C ALA A 402 3.69 -4.36 -4.40
N ALA A 403 3.50 -4.99 -5.57
CA ALA A 403 4.12 -6.27 -5.88
C ALA A 403 5.65 -6.19 -5.90
N ALA A 404 6.22 -5.09 -6.39
CA ALA A 404 7.66 -4.88 -6.41
C ALA A 404 8.29 -4.72 -5.01
N GLU A 405 7.46 -4.54 -3.96
CA GLU A 405 7.88 -4.32 -2.59
C GLU A 405 7.22 -5.30 -1.59
N LEU A 406 6.77 -6.50 -2.03
CA LEU A 406 6.13 -7.48 -1.14
C LEU A 406 7.04 -7.95 -0.01
N GLN A 407 8.36 -7.98 -0.20
CA GLN A 407 9.36 -8.32 0.82
C GLN A 407 9.61 -7.21 1.85
N LYS A 408 9.16 -6.00 1.59
CA LYS A 408 9.30 -4.87 2.50
C LYS A 408 8.47 -5.07 3.76
N ASN A 409 8.93 -4.53 4.89
CA ASN A 409 8.22 -4.56 6.18
C ASN A 409 8.10 -5.94 6.85
N ILE A 410 8.85 -6.94 6.39
CA ILE A 410 9.06 -8.21 7.11
C ILE A 410 10.04 -8.00 8.25
N TRP A 411 11.10 -7.25 8.00
CA TRP A 411 12.20 -6.99 8.92
C TRP A 411 12.41 -5.50 9.15
N PHE A 412 12.71 -5.14 10.40
CA PHE A 412 13.01 -3.76 10.80
C PHE A 412 14.28 -3.71 11.64
N GLU A 413 14.90 -2.53 11.70
CA GLU A 413 16.05 -2.24 12.51
C GLU A 413 15.85 -0.96 13.32
N GLU A 414 16.34 -0.97 14.56
CA GLU A 414 16.55 0.21 15.39
C GLU A 414 17.79 0.01 16.25
N LYS A 415 18.82 0.85 16.11
CA LYS A 415 20.07 0.82 16.90
C LYS A 415 20.79 -0.53 16.90
N GLY A 416 20.81 -1.24 15.79
CA GLY A 416 21.41 -2.56 15.67
C GLY A 416 20.57 -3.71 16.20
N ARG A 417 19.41 -3.44 16.83
CA ARG A 417 18.40 -4.46 17.14
C ARG A 417 17.57 -4.77 15.91
N ILE A 418 17.42 -6.04 15.58
CA ILE A 418 16.66 -6.52 14.42
C ILE A 418 15.29 -7.02 14.89
N PHE A 419 14.24 -6.52 14.28
CA PHE A 419 12.86 -6.89 14.59
C PHE A 419 12.28 -7.72 13.45
N LEU A 420 11.78 -8.91 13.77
CA LEU A 420 10.97 -9.71 12.85
C LEU A 420 9.50 -9.36 13.08
N ASN A 421 8.88 -8.73 12.06
CA ASN A 421 7.46 -8.35 12.13
C ASN A 421 6.53 -9.39 11.55
N MET A 422 6.93 -10.11 10.49
CA MET A 422 6.08 -11.07 9.80
C MET A 422 6.77 -12.42 9.65
N PHE A 423 6.01 -13.51 9.88
CA PHE A 423 6.54 -14.86 9.73
C PHE A 423 6.38 -15.38 8.30
N VAL A 424 6.88 -14.59 7.35
CA VAL A 424 6.96 -14.89 5.92
C VAL A 424 8.37 -15.39 5.60
N SER A 425 8.48 -16.61 5.08
CA SER A 425 9.78 -17.20 4.74
C SER A 425 10.60 -16.26 3.87
N SER A 426 11.78 -15.91 4.36
CA SER A 426 12.65 -14.89 3.73
C SER A 426 14.10 -15.01 4.21
N GLU A 427 15.01 -14.45 3.45
CA GLU A 427 16.40 -14.24 3.86
C GLU A 427 16.66 -12.75 4.01
N LEU A 428 17.28 -12.37 5.14
CA LEU A 428 17.76 -11.01 5.36
C LEU A 428 19.29 -11.03 5.35
N HIS A 429 19.88 -10.31 4.41
CA HIS A 429 21.33 -10.15 4.33
C HIS A 429 21.79 -8.94 5.14
N LEU A 430 22.65 -9.19 6.12
CA LEU A 430 23.27 -8.17 6.95
C LEU A 430 24.71 -7.92 6.45
N GLU A 431 25.10 -6.65 6.35
CA GLU A 431 26.47 -6.28 5.99
C GLU A 431 27.37 -6.18 7.24
N GLU A 432 26.83 -5.62 8.33
CA GLU A 432 27.50 -5.48 9.63
C GLU A 432 26.53 -5.83 10.78
N PRO A 433 26.76 -6.95 11.51
CA PRO A 433 27.78 -7.97 11.25
C PRO A 433 27.45 -8.79 10.00
N LYS A 434 28.45 -9.28 9.27
CA LYS A 434 28.23 -10.09 8.06
C LYS A 434 27.56 -11.41 8.41
N ALA A 435 26.26 -11.50 8.12
CA ALA A 435 25.43 -12.68 8.38
C ALA A 435 24.21 -12.69 7.46
N THR A 436 23.62 -13.88 7.29
CA THR A 436 22.29 -14.02 6.66
C THR A 436 21.33 -14.64 7.68
N LEU A 437 20.20 -13.99 7.88
CA LEU A 437 19.11 -14.50 8.70
C LEU A 437 18.09 -15.20 7.80
N CYS A 438 18.02 -16.55 7.89
CA CYS A 438 17.15 -17.37 7.06
C CYS A 438 15.90 -17.78 7.84
N LEU A 439 14.77 -17.12 7.59
CA LEU A 439 13.48 -17.45 8.18
C LEU A 439 12.77 -18.51 7.34
N GLN A 440 12.41 -19.61 7.97
CA GLN A 440 11.56 -20.66 7.40
C GLN A 440 10.27 -20.76 8.21
N SER A 441 9.13 -20.61 7.57
CA SER A 441 7.80 -20.69 8.16
C SER A 441 6.80 -21.26 7.15
N GLU A 442 5.92 -22.11 7.64
CA GLU A 442 4.75 -22.58 6.89
C GLU A 442 3.45 -21.94 7.42
N PHE A 443 3.56 -20.82 8.14
CA PHE A 443 2.39 -20.12 8.65
C PHE A 443 1.49 -19.63 7.50
N PRO A 444 0.16 -19.77 7.56
CA PRO A 444 -0.64 -20.23 8.70
C PRO A 444 -0.84 -21.76 8.79
N LYS A 445 -0.30 -22.58 7.89
CA LYS A 445 -0.46 -24.05 7.93
C LYS A 445 0.14 -24.68 9.19
N LYS A 446 1.21 -24.10 9.73
CA LYS A 446 1.84 -24.55 10.96
C LYS A 446 2.16 -23.34 11.85
N PRO A 447 1.83 -23.37 13.16
CA PRO A 447 2.08 -22.27 14.08
C PRO A 447 3.51 -22.27 14.61
N GLY A 448 4.50 -22.37 13.74
CA GLY A 448 5.92 -22.39 14.09
C GLY A 448 6.79 -21.81 12.99
N ALA A 449 7.98 -21.36 13.36
CA ALA A 449 9.00 -20.89 12.44
C ALA A 449 10.39 -21.23 12.95
N CYS A 450 11.35 -21.35 12.05
CA CYS A 450 12.76 -21.51 12.34
C CYS A 450 13.54 -20.35 11.74
N LEU A 451 14.34 -19.68 12.58
CA LEU A 451 15.25 -18.62 12.17
C LEU A 451 16.69 -19.10 12.30
N GLN A 452 17.30 -19.45 11.18
CA GLN A 452 18.68 -19.87 11.10
C GLN A 452 19.60 -18.67 10.88
N VAL A 453 20.78 -18.68 11.52
CA VAL A 453 21.83 -17.68 11.31
C VAL A 453 22.97 -18.33 10.53
N GLU A 454 23.20 -17.84 9.32
CA GLU A 454 24.31 -18.25 8.47
C GLU A 454 25.43 -17.20 8.57
N THR A 455 26.62 -17.65 9.00
CA THR A 455 27.78 -16.76 9.21
C THR A 455 29.09 -17.55 9.18
N ASP A 456 30.14 -16.93 8.65
CA ASP A 456 31.50 -17.51 8.63
C ASP A 456 32.20 -17.40 9.98
N GLN A 457 31.78 -16.48 10.84
CA GLN A 457 32.35 -16.21 12.16
C GLN A 457 31.23 -15.96 13.16
N ALA A 458 31.48 -16.25 14.44
CA ALA A 458 30.49 -15.97 15.47
C ALA A 458 30.13 -14.47 15.52
N VAL A 459 28.85 -14.17 15.46
CA VAL A 459 28.30 -12.80 15.45
C VAL A 459 27.42 -12.57 16.67
N SER A 460 27.45 -11.35 17.20
CA SER A 460 26.55 -10.93 18.27
C SER A 460 25.32 -10.27 17.64
N LEU A 461 24.13 -10.77 17.97
CA LEU A 461 22.86 -10.26 17.47
C LEU A 461 21.90 -9.98 18.62
N GLU A 462 21.03 -9.01 18.40
CA GLU A 462 19.89 -8.70 19.23
C GLU A 462 18.62 -8.78 18.36
N LEU A 463 17.82 -9.83 18.59
CA LEU A 463 16.65 -10.18 17.78
C LEU A 463 15.38 -9.97 18.59
N ALA A 464 14.43 -9.25 18.06
CA ALA A 464 13.19 -8.89 18.75
C ALA A 464 11.95 -9.40 18.01
N PHE A 465 11.04 -9.99 18.76
CA PHE A 465 9.79 -10.57 18.28
C PHE A 465 8.62 -10.00 19.08
N ARG A 466 7.55 -9.57 18.43
CA ARG A 466 6.36 -9.09 19.16
C ARG A 466 5.77 -10.22 20.02
N GLN A 467 5.51 -9.97 21.30
CA GLN A 467 4.86 -10.93 22.19
C GLN A 467 3.45 -11.33 21.75
N SER A 468 2.76 -10.46 21.00
CA SER A 468 1.48 -10.80 20.37
C SER A 468 1.61 -11.78 19.19
N GLY A 469 2.81 -11.98 18.64
CA GLY A 469 3.08 -12.88 17.52
C GLY A 469 3.84 -14.15 17.91
N VAL A 470 4.68 -14.09 18.97
CA VAL A 470 5.52 -15.22 19.42
C VAL A 470 5.22 -15.55 20.87
N LYS A 471 4.92 -16.81 21.12
CA LYS A 471 4.65 -17.35 22.45
C LYS A 471 5.93 -17.79 23.17
N ASN A 472 6.85 -18.42 22.43
CA ASN A 472 8.09 -18.96 22.99
C ASN A 472 9.21 -18.96 21.92
N VAL A 473 10.47 -18.83 22.40
CA VAL A 473 11.68 -18.94 21.58
C VAL A 473 12.64 -19.92 22.25
N GLN A 474 13.19 -20.87 21.48
CA GLN A 474 14.24 -21.77 21.92
C GLN A 474 15.48 -21.59 21.02
N ALA A 475 16.63 -21.34 21.65
CA ALA A 475 17.89 -21.17 20.92
C ALA A 475 18.67 -22.50 20.87
N HIS A 476 19.21 -22.81 19.71
CA HIS A 476 20.02 -24.00 19.45
C HIS A 476 21.36 -23.59 18.85
N GLY A 477 22.46 -24.15 19.38
CA GLY A 477 23.80 -23.86 18.87
C GLY A 477 24.30 -22.43 19.15
N ALA A 478 23.59 -21.66 19.97
CA ALA A 478 23.94 -20.28 20.34
C ALA A 478 23.95 -20.11 21.87
N VAL A 479 24.70 -19.13 22.35
CA VAL A 479 24.68 -18.69 23.75
C VAL A 479 23.84 -17.42 23.83
N CYS A 480 22.60 -17.55 24.31
CA CYS A 480 21.63 -16.46 24.30
C CYS A 480 21.01 -16.24 25.68
N GLU A 481 20.63 -14.99 25.91
CA GLU A 481 19.74 -14.55 26.98
C GLU A 481 18.43 -14.06 26.37
N THR A 482 17.33 -14.26 27.07
CA THR A 482 16.00 -13.81 26.62
C THR A 482 15.42 -12.86 27.66
N SER A 483 14.94 -11.70 27.21
CA SER A 483 14.25 -10.69 28.03
C SER A 483 12.91 -10.30 27.40
N CYS A 484 12.08 -9.62 28.19
CA CYS A 484 10.84 -8.99 27.70
C CYS A 484 10.93 -7.49 27.89
N GLU A 485 10.88 -6.74 26.78
CA GLU A 485 11.06 -5.29 26.77
C GLU A 485 10.00 -4.65 25.85
N ASP A 486 9.25 -3.66 26.36
CA ASP A 486 8.29 -2.86 25.60
C ASP A 486 7.33 -3.67 24.69
N GLY A 487 6.91 -4.87 25.14
CA GLY A 487 6.02 -5.77 24.40
C GLY A 487 6.73 -6.66 23.37
N PHE A 488 8.04 -6.70 23.39
CA PHE A 488 8.86 -7.61 22.59
C PHE A 488 9.52 -8.68 23.47
N LEU A 489 9.64 -9.87 22.91
CA LEU A 489 10.54 -10.92 23.36
C LEU A 489 11.89 -10.68 22.65
N VAL A 490 12.92 -10.35 23.42
CA VAL A 490 14.25 -10.00 22.89
C VAL A 490 15.22 -11.13 23.20
N VAL A 491 15.91 -11.61 22.20
CA VAL A 491 16.97 -12.62 22.27
C VAL A 491 18.29 -11.95 21.95
N THR A 492 19.16 -11.85 22.95
CA THR A 492 20.52 -11.30 22.80
C THR A 492 21.52 -12.41 22.94
N GLY A 493 22.42 -12.56 21.97
CA GLY A 493 23.40 -13.66 22.06
C GLY A 493 24.44 -13.66 20.97
N THR A 494 25.29 -14.70 21.06
CA THR A 494 26.33 -14.99 20.07
C THR A 494 25.93 -16.23 19.27
N PHE A 495 25.84 -16.04 17.94
CA PHE A 495 25.42 -17.04 16.97
C PHE A 495 26.63 -17.45 16.12
N GLY A 496 26.87 -18.74 16.00
CA GLY A 496 27.88 -19.33 15.13
C GLY A 496 27.24 -20.06 13.96
N GLU A 497 28.05 -20.73 13.17
CA GLU A 497 27.60 -21.56 12.05
C GLU A 497 26.58 -22.62 12.52
N GLY A 498 25.43 -22.72 11.85
CA GLY A 498 24.36 -23.66 12.15
C GLY A 498 23.52 -23.33 13.38
N SER A 499 23.71 -22.16 14.01
CA SER A 499 22.83 -21.69 15.09
C SER A 499 21.45 -21.35 14.55
N PHE A 500 20.39 -21.66 15.31
CA PHE A 500 19.02 -21.29 14.93
C PHE A 500 18.15 -21.03 16.16
N LEU A 501 17.06 -20.29 15.93
CA LEU A 501 15.97 -20.10 16.89
C LEU A 501 14.73 -20.85 16.39
N GLU A 502 14.13 -21.65 17.27
CA GLU A 502 12.81 -22.24 17.05
C GLU A 502 11.77 -21.34 17.71
N LEU A 503 10.77 -20.90 16.91
CA LEU A 503 9.74 -19.94 17.31
C LEU A 503 8.39 -20.65 17.39
N GLU A 504 7.74 -20.64 18.56
CA GLU A 504 6.35 -21.03 18.72
C GLU A 504 5.47 -19.78 18.51
N LEU A 505 4.62 -19.77 17.46
CA LEU A 505 3.82 -18.62 17.11
C LEU A 505 2.52 -18.56 17.90
N GLN A 506 2.08 -17.34 18.22
CA GLN A 506 0.78 -17.07 18.82
C GLN A 506 -0.31 -17.13 17.73
N ALA A 507 -0.82 -18.34 17.48
CA ALA A 507 -1.74 -18.61 16.38
C ALA A 507 -3.03 -19.26 16.93
N GLU A 508 -3.97 -18.43 17.36
CA GLU A 508 -5.28 -18.84 17.83
C GLU A 508 -6.38 -18.19 17.01
N ILE A 509 -7.51 -18.92 16.83
CA ILE A 509 -8.68 -18.36 16.18
C ILE A 509 -9.38 -17.42 17.17
N ARG A 510 -9.60 -16.18 16.72
CA ARG A 510 -10.30 -15.17 17.49
C ARG A 510 -11.42 -14.51 16.70
N GLU A 511 -12.51 -14.17 17.38
CA GLU A 511 -13.58 -13.35 16.82
C GLU A 511 -13.19 -11.87 16.90
N VAL A 512 -13.41 -11.14 15.80
CA VAL A 512 -13.22 -9.70 15.72
C VAL A 512 -14.53 -9.05 15.30
N PRO A 513 -15.19 -8.27 16.17
CA PRO A 513 -16.47 -7.65 15.86
C PRO A 513 -16.32 -6.54 14.81
N LEU A 514 -17.37 -6.27 14.05
CA LEU A 514 -17.45 -5.12 13.13
C LEU A 514 -17.74 -3.85 13.95
N GLY A 515 -16.72 -3.10 14.27
CA GLY A 515 -16.85 -1.93 15.09
C GLY A 515 -17.47 -2.26 16.46
N LYS A 516 -18.65 -1.72 16.73
CA LYS A 516 -19.40 -1.98 17.97
C LYS A 516 -20.49 -3.05 17.85
N GLU A 517 -20.75 -3.54 16.64
CA GLU A 517 -21.76 -4.57 16.36
C GLU A 517 -21.22 -5.97 16.68
N LYS A 518 -21.44 -6.45 17.90
CA LYS A 518 -20.95 -7.75 18.36
C LYS A 518 -21.60 -8.96 17.66
N GLU A 519 -22.76 -8.76 17.06
CA GLU A 519 -23.49 -9.79 16.31
C GLU A 519 -22.86 -10.02 14.92
N ILE A 520 -22.13 -9.01 14.39
CA ILE A 520 -21.40 -9.10 13.16
C ILE A 520 -19.91 -9.18 13.49
N TYR A 521 -19.27 -10.25 13.07
CA TYR A 521 -17.87 -10.52 13.41
C TYR A 521 -17.19 -11.31 12.29
N CYS A 522 -15.88 -11.26 12.25
CA CYS A 522 -15.06 -12.12 11.42
C CYS A 522 -14.14 -12.98 12.27
N LEU A 523 -13.53 -13.99 11.67
CA LEU A 523 -12.55 -14.87 12.30
C LEU A 523 -11.15 -14.53 11.81
N LYS A 524 -10.20 -14.44 12.74
CA LYS A 524 -8.77 -14.33 12.45
C LYS A 524 -8.00 -15.47 13.12
N TYR A 525 -7.04 -16.02 12.38
CA TYR A 525 -6.04 -16.94 12.92
C TYR A 525 -4.70 -16.20 13.02
N GLY A 526 -4.34 -15.79 14.24
CA GLY A 526 -3.25 -14.82 14.42
C GLY A 526 -3.56 -13.52 13.66
N PRO A 527 -2.68 -13.07 12.74
CA PRO A 527 -2.91 -11.89 11.90
C PRO A 527 -3.82 -12.16 10.70
N VAL A 528 -3.98 -13.43 10.28
CA VAL A 528 -4.63 -13.82 9.02
C VAL A 528 -6.15 -13.84 9.16
N LEU A 529 -6.83 -13.14 8.27
CA LEU A 529 -8.29 -13.09 8.16
C LEU A 529 -8.81 -14.33 7.42
N LEU A 530 -9.84 -14.96 7.97
CA LEU A 530 -10.47 -16.14 7.42
C LEU A 530 -11.78 -15.78 6.71
N ALA A 531 -12.02 -16.40 5.57
CA ALA A 531 -13.24 -16.28 4.79
C ALA A 531 -13.96 -17.64 4.75
N GLU A 532 -15.24 -17.66 5.11
CA GLU A 532 -16.10 -18.84 4.91
C GLU A 532 -16.34 -19.02 3.42
N ILE A 533 -15.99 -20.19 2.89
CA ILE A 533 -16.11 -20.53 1.47
C ILE A 533 -17.14 -21.63 1.19
N ALA A 534 -17.58 -22.32 2.21
CA ALA A 534 -18.62 -23.33 2.10
C ALA A 534 -19.29 -23.61 3.45
N GLY A 535 -20.58 -23.96 3.40
CA GLY A 535 -21.36 -24.36 4.54
C GLY A 535 -21.92 -23.19 5.35
N THR A 536 -22.14 -23.42 6.64
CA THR A 536 -22.64 -22.40 7.57
C THR A 536 -21.96 -22.60 8.92
N TYR A 537 -21.25 -21.58 9.37
CA TYR A 537 -20.55 -21.59 10.65
C TYR A 537 -21.53 -21.40 11.82
N VAL A 538 -21.46 -22.30 12.77
CA VAL A 538 -22.13 -22.11 14.07
C VAL A 538 -21.17 -21.45 15.05
N ARG A 539 -21.53 -20.28 15.54
CA ARG A 539 -20.66 -19.49 16.42
C ARG A 539 -20.12 -20.30 17.59
N LYS A 540 -18.81 -20.22 17.81
CA LYS A 540 -18.05 -20.97 18.84
C LYS A 540 -17.87 -22.47 18.59
N GLU A 541 -18.29 -23.00 17.45
CA GLU A 541 -17.87 -24.35 17.12
C GLU A 541 -16.35 -24.39 16.88
N PRO A 542 -15.68 -25.48 17.27
CA PRO A 542 -14.24 -25.60 17.04
C PRO A 542 -13.96 -25.79 15.55
N LEU A 543 -12.95 -25.08 15.06
CA LEU A 543 -12.41 -25.24 13.73
C LEU A 543 -11.05 -25.96 13.80
N CYS A 544 -10.84 -26.92 12.92
CA CYS A 544 -9.60 -27.67 12.81
C CYS A 544 -8.88 -27.33 11.52
N LEU A 545 -7.60 -27.01 11.61
CA LEU A 545 -6.74 -26.78 10.46
C LEU A 545 -6.44 -28.13 9.78
N ASN A 546 -6.73 -28.23 8.48
CA ASN A 546 -6.45 -29.42 7.68
C ASN A 546 -5.08 -29.35 6.98
N SER A 547 -4.70 -30.41 6.29
CA SER A 547 -3.42 -30.50 5.55
C SER A 547 -3.30 -29.53 4.36
N GLU A 548 -4.44 -29.05 3.84
CA GLU A 548 -4.49 -28.12 2.72
C GLU A 548 -4.33 -26.67 3.17
N GLY A 549 -4.50 -26.40 4.47
CA GLY A 549 -4.42 -25.07 5.07
C GLY A 549 -5.78 -24.39 5.21
N ASP A 550 -6.88 -25.14 5.02
CA ASP A 550 -8.23 -24.68 5.32
C ASP A 550 -8.61 -25.05 6.76
N PHE A 551 -9.54 -24.29 7.33
CA PHE A 551 -10.08 -24.51 8.67
C PHE A 551 -11.49 -25.09 8.53
N THR A 552 -11.71 -26.29 9.05
CA THR A 552 -12.96 -27.04 8.90
C THR A 552 -13.70 -27.16 10.22
N GLY A 553 -14.98 -26.81 10.22
CA GLY A 553 -15.94 -27.09 11.28
C GLY A 553 -16.81 -28.32 10.93
N ARG A 554 -17.95 -28.47 11.60
CA ARG A 554 -18.89 -29.57 11.32
C ARG A 554 -19.47 -29.45 9.90
N ASP A 555 -19.98 -28.27 9.56
CA ASP A 555 -20.71 -28.00 8.33
C ASP A 555 -20.18 -26.72 7.63
N CYS A 556 -18.93 -26.36 7.86
CA CYS A 556 -18.33 -25.14 7.30
C CYS A 556 -16.85 -25.33 6.95
N VAL A 557 -16.39 -24.55 6.01
CA VAL A 557 -14.99 -24.46 5.59
C VAL A 557 -14.58 -23.01 5.49
N PHE A 558 -13.48 -22.66 6.15
CA PHE A 558 -12.83 -21.35 6.06
C PHE A 558 -11.47 -21.47 5.40
N ARG A 559 -11.11 -20.46 4.64
CA ARG A 559 -9.81 -20.32 4.00
C ARG A 559 -9.19 -18.96 4.35
N PRO A 560 -7.85 -18.84 4.46
CA PRO A 560 -7.20 -17.53 4.49
C PRO A 560 -7.68 -16.66 3.33
N LEU A 561 -8.18 -15.45 3.61
CA LEU A 561 -8.85 -14.60 2.61
C LEU A 561 -7.98 -14.39 1.35
N TYR A 562 -6.67 -14.23 1.53
CA TYR A 562 -5.75 -14.04 0.41
C TYR A 562 -5.58 -15.29 -0.49
N LEU A 563 -6.03 -16.47 -0.06
CA LEU A 563 -6.03 -17.72 -0.87
C LEU A 563 -7.36 -17.98 -1.57
N VAL A 564 -8.41 -17.24 -1.28
CA VAL A 564 -9.68 -17.31 -2.00
C VAL A 564 -9.49 -16.70 -3.39
N GLU A 565 -9.98 -17.32 -4.44
CA GLU A 565 -9.87 -16.84 -5.83
C GLU A 565 -11.24 -16.63 -6.48
N GLU A 566 -11.90 -17.68 -6.89
CA GLU A 566 -13.17 -17.62 -7.65
C GLU A 566 -14.39 -18.00 -6.80
N GLU A 567 -14.15 -18.54 -5.60
CA GLU A 567 -15.20 -18.95 -4.69
C GLU A 567 -16.04 -17.75 -4.25
N THR A 568 -17.32 -17.98 -4.03
CA THR A 568 -18.15 -17.07 -3.25
C THR A 568 -17.74 -17.21 -1.78
N TYR A 569 -17.62 -16.12 -1.06
CA TYR A 569 -17.15 -16.14 0.33
C TYR A 569 -17.84 -15.12 1.22
N THR A 570 -17.78 -15.36 2.52
CA THR A 570 -18.24 -14.43 3.56
C THR A 570 -17.11 -14.21 4.56
N VAL A 571 -16.76 -12.95 4.84
CA VAL A 571 -15.79 -12.61 5.88
C VAL A 571 -16.52 -12.23 7.18
N TYR A 572 -17.43 -11.26 7.11
CA TYR A 572 -18.22 -10.84 8.27
C TYR A 572 -19.49 -11.66 8.38
N LEU A 573 -19.49 -12.55 9.37
CA LEU A 573 -20.59 -13.45 9.72
C LEU A 573 -21.62 -12.72 10.59
N ASN A 574 -22.89 -13.14 10.51
CA ASN A 574 -23.96 -12.60 11.34
C ASN A 574 -24.53 -13.72 12.25
N SER A 575 -24.44 -13.55 13.57
CA SER A 575 -24.97 -14.51 14.55
C SER A 575 -26.47 -14.36 14.84
N GLY A 576 -27.13 -13.35 14.27
CA GLY A 576 -28.50 -12.97 14.60
C GLY A 576 -29.62 -13.52 13.69
N GLU A 577 -29.30 -14.23 12.59
CA GLU A 577 -30.32 -14.77 11.69
C GLU A 577 -29.98 -16.20 11.26
N SER A 578 -30.79 -17.17 11.67
CA SER A 578 -31.02 -18.36 10.85
C SER A 578 -31.74 -17.87 9.59
N THR A 579 -31.07 -17.85 8.45
CA THR A 579 -31.69 -17.52 7.19
C THR A 579 -32.74 -18.55 6.83
N GLU A 580 -34.00 -18.26 7.08
CA GLU A 580 -35.08 -18.74 6.21
C GLU A 580 -34.78 -18.16 4.81
N ALA A 581 -34.57 -19.06 3.87
CA ALA A 581 -34.35 -18.73 2.48
C ALA A 581 -35.42 -17.78 1.97
N LYS A 582 -35.11 -16.51 1.78
CA LYS A 582 -35.93 -15.60 0.98
C LYS A 582 -35.53 -15.81 -0.48
N ASP A 583 -36.34 -16.64 -1.16
CA ASP A 583 -36.51 -16.55 -2.61
C ASP A 583 -36.88 -15.09 -2.95
N GLY A 584 -35.98 -14.40 -3.56
CA GLY A 584 -36.14 -13.00 -3.94
C GLY A 584 -35.32 -12.68 -5.17
N SER A 585 -35.82 -13.11 -6.33
CA SER A 585 -35.42 -12.56 -7.62
C SER A 585 -35.57 -11.04 -7.60
N SER A 586 -34.49 -10.30 -7.72
CA SER A 586 -34.56 -8.89 -8.12
C SER A 586 -33.22 -8.44 -8.70
N ALA A 587 -33.23 -8.39 -10.01
CA ALA A 587 -32.69 -7.38 -10.91
C ALA A 587 -31.68 -6.37 -10.33
N TYR A 588 -30.40 -6.52 -10.75
CA TYR A 588 -29.55 -5.38 -11.06
C TYR A 588 -28.85 -5.68 -12.40
N ALA A 589 -29.35 -5.02 -13.44
CA ALA A 589 -28.66 -4.82 -14.71
C ALA A 589 -27.69 -3.64 -14.59
#